data_68725d7485b6dbe9f58ed8bfd6ab0cc4
#
_entry.id   68725d7485b6dbe9f58ed8bfd6ab0cc4
#
_cell.length_a   1.000
_cell.length_b   1.000
_cell.length_c   1.000
_cell.angle_alpha   90.00
_cell.angle_beta   90.00
_cell.angle_gamma   90.00
#
_symmetry.space_group_name_H-M   'P 1'
#
loop_
_entity.id
_entity.type
_entity.pdbx_description
1 polymer ?
#
loop_
_entity_poly.entity_id
_entity_poly.type
_entity_poly.pdbx_seq_one_letter_code
_entity_poly.pdbx_strand_id
1 'polypeptide(L)'
;AVTELVDSVYVREGQQVNKGDILLRFRTSNPDYKITYQTNCLNDYEAHLADLTYLSRGEVPANFRSPVRRQEYAYFTKRKNELETSLTKAKKEYEREKILFNKKLISEEEYDSYYFQYQSQQNELASLIQSQISTWQADLNSYRNQCNEMSTTLKQEQKDKDMYIVRSPVAGTVDQFSGIYKGSSIQAGQSLAVISPDSTLCTEVYVAPRNIGFMSIGMPVHVQVESFNYNEWGTLPGKVKDISSDFLTDAQGNSFYKVKCEMERDYLKRKNGRIGRLKKGMTVSAHFMVTRRSLFDLLYQKMDDWANPRQYESENMMARNN
;
A
#
# COMPACT_ATOMS: atom_id res chain seq x y z
N ALA A 1 -3.27 17.30 -13.50
CA ALA A 1 -2.32 16.19 -13.66
C ALA A 1 -0.94 16.71 -13.29
N VAL A 2 -0.32 16.13 -12.28
CA VAL A 2 1.05 16.50 -11.88
C VAL A 2 1.98 15.82 -12.87
N THR A 3 2.86 16.60 -13.46
CA THR A 3 3.89 16.14 -14.38
C THR A 3 5.17 15.93 -13.60
N GLU A 4 5.70 14.71 -13.59
CA GLU A 4 6.91 14.36 -12.85
C GLU A 4 8.11 14.23 -13.79
N LEU A 5 9.29 14.67 -13.34
CA LEU A 5 10.54 14.56 -14.07
C LEU A 5 11.28 13.30 -13.67
N VAL A 6 11.73 12.53 -14.66
CA VAL A 6 12.56 11.33 -14.47
C VAL A 6 13.98 11.74 -14.06
N ASP A 7 14.43 11.24 -12.92
CA ASP A 7 15.82 11.40 -12.47
C ASP A 7 16.73 10.31 -13.02
N SER A 8 16.28 9.05 -12.97
CA SER A 8 17.09 7.91 -13.38
C SER A 8 16.24 6.79 -13.93
N VAL A 9 16.74 6.08 -14.95
CA VAL A 9 16.14 4.89 -15.55
C VAL A 9 17.11 3.74 -15.39
N TYR A 10 16.63 2.60 -14.90
CA TYR A 10 17.43 1.42 -14.54
C TYR A 10 17.19 0.23 -15.46
N VAL A 11 16.22 0.32 -16.37
CA VAL A 11 15.81 -0.79 -17.24
C VAL A 11 15.86 -0.40 -18.71
N ARG A 12 15.97 -1.44 -19.56
CA ARG A 12 15.94 -1.34 -21.03
C ARG A 12 14.92 -2.33 -21.55
N GLU A 13 14.45 -2.10 -22.75
CA GLU A 13 13.61 -3.05 -23.48
C GLU A 13 14.32 -4.39 -23.65
N GLY A 14 13.60 -5.49 -23.44
CA GLY A 14 14.13 -6.85 -23.48
C GLY A 14 14.87 -7.29 -22.22
N GLN A 15 15.01 -6.43 -21.19
CA GLN A 15 15.68 -6.78 -19.94
C GLN A 15 14.76 -7.63 -19.05
N GLN A 16 15.34 -8.67 -18.43
CA GLN A 16 14.67 -9.47 -17.42
C GLN A 16 14.73 -8.76 -16.07
N VAL A 17 13.58 -8.69 -15.36
CA VAL A 17 13.44 -8.03 -14.07
C VAL A 17 12.73 -8.95 -13.08
N ASN A 18 13.09 -8.83 -11.81
CA ASN A 18 12.41 -9.51 -10.72
C ASN A 18 11.31 -8.62 -10.12
N LYS A 19 10.38 -9.25 -9.42
CA LYS A 19 9.38 -8.50 -8.64
C LYS A 19 10.08 -7.59 -7.62
N GLY A 20 9.76 -6.30 -7.64
CA GLY A 20 10.32 -5.29 -6.75
C GLY A 20 11.55 -4.55 -7.31
N ASP A 21 12.13 -5.00 -8.42
CA ASP A 21 13.25 -4.29 -9.08
C ASP A 21 12.84 -2.87 -9.48
N ILE A 22 13.75 -1.93 -9.29
CA ILE A 22 13.52 -0.52 -9.63
C ILE A 22 13.61 -0.36 -11.14
N LEU A 23 12.54 0.15 -11.74
CA LEU A 23 12.47 0.44 -13.17
C LEU A 23 12.95 1.86 -13.48
N LEU A 24 12.43 2.83 -12.75
CA LEU A 24 12.83 4.24 -12.84
C LEU A 24 12.60 4.97 -11.52
N ARG A 25 13.23 6.14 -11.39
CA ARG A 25 13.07 7.04 -10.25
C ARG A 25 12.73 8.42 -10.77
N PHE A 26 11.69 9.02 -10.16
CA PHE A 26 11.38 10.44 -10.35
C PHE A 26 12.22 11.33 -9.45
N ARG A 27 12.27 12.61 -9.77
CA ARG A 27 12.98 13.61 -8.97
C ARG A 27 12.22 13.88 -7.67
N THR A 28 12.92 13.81 -6.54
CA THR A 28 12.35 13.91 -5.19
C THR A 28 12.68 15.21 -4.46
N SER A 29 13.21 16.23 -5.15
CA SER A 29 13.65 17.47 -4.47
C SER A 29 12.54 18.12 -3.61
N ASN A 30 11.30 18.25 -4.12
CA ASN A 30 10.20 18.83 -3.34
C ASN A 30 9.77 17.96 -2.14
N PRO A 31 9.51 16.65 -2.29
CA PRO A 31 9.24 15.77 -1.16
C PRO A 31 10.36 15.77 -0.12
N ASP A 32 11.62 15.78 -0.53
CA ASP A 32 12.77 15.78 0.37
C ASP A 32 12.82 17.05 1.25
N TYR A 33 12.58 18.21 0.68
CA TYR A 33 12.49 19.47 1.43
C TYR A 33 11.34 19.46 2.44
N LYS A 34 10.15 18.99 2.04
CA LYS A 34 8.99 18.88 2.93
C LYS A 34 9.27 17.95 4.11
N ILE A 35 9.78 16.76 3.84
CA ILE A 35 10.13 15.77 4.86
C ILE A 35 11.17 16.34 5.84
N THR A 36 12.20 17.02 5.35
CA THR A 36 13.23 17.63 6.19
C THR A 36 12.64 18.73 7.07
N TYR A 37 11.81 19.61 6.50
CA TYR A 37 11.14 20.67 7.26
C TYR A 37 10.25 20.10 8.37
N GLN A 38 9.39 19.14 8.03
CA GLN A 38 8.49 18.50 8.97
C GLN A 38 9.22 17.73 10.07
N THR A 39 10.36 17.09 9.73
CA THR A 39 11.22 16.41 10.71
C THR A 39 11.79 17.41 11.71
N ASN A 40 12.26 18.56 11.25
CA ASN A 40 12.78 19.60 12.14
C ASN A 40 11.68 20.15 13.05
N CYS A 41 10.49 20.42 12.53
CA CYS A 41 9.35 20.84 13.35
C CYS A 41 8.95 19.79 14.39
N LEU A 42 8.97 18.50 14.02
CA LEU A 42 8.66 17.41 14.95
C LEU A 42 9.68 17.35 16.09
N ASN A 43 10.97 17.46 15.77
CA ASN A 43 12.04 17.48 16.78
C ASN A 43 11.88 18.67 17.77
N ASP A 44 11.48 19.83 17.27
CA ASP A 44 11.22 21.00 18.11
C ASP A 44 10.02 20.76 19.04
N TYR A 45 8.94 20.20 18.52
CA TYR A 45 7.77 19.85 19.34
C TYR A 45 8.10 18.77 20.39
N GLU A 46 8.88 17.76 20.04
CA GLU A 46 9.34 16.73 20.95
C GLU A 46 10.23 17.30 22.06
N ALA A 47 11.06 18.30 21.75
CA ALA A 47 11.86 19.00 22.76
C ALA A 47 10.96 19.74 23.76
N HIS A 48 9.91 20.46 23.28
CA HIS A 48 8.92 21.09 24.14
C HIS A 48 8.15 20.10 25.00
N LEU A 49 7.72 18.97 24.42
CA LEU A 49 6.99 17.91 25.13
C LEU A 49 7.83 17.30 26.26
N ALA A 50 9.11 17.03 25.99
CA ALA A 50 10.00 16.47 26.99
C ALA A 50 10.09 17.36 28.24
N ASP A 51 10.26 18.67 28.05
CA ASP A 51 10.36 19.63 29.15
C ASP A 51 9.02 19.80 29.87
N LEU A 52 7.92 19.95 29.11
CA LEU A 52 6.59 20.13 29.66
C LEU A 52 6.08 18.91 30.44
N THR A 53 6.56 17.73 30.13
CA THR A 53 6.21 16.51 30.88
C THR A 53 6.64 16.60 32.35
N TYR A 54 7.77 17.23 32.63
CA TYR A 54 8.24 17.51 34.01
C TYR A 54 7.54 18.74 34.60
N LEU A 55 7.54 19.86 33.86
CA LEU A 55 6.99 21.12 34.33
C LEU A 55 5.51 21.03 34.72
N SER A 56 4.71 20.27 33.94
CA SER A 56 3.27 20.07 34.22
C SER A 56 2.98 19.30 35.51
N ARG A 57 4.01 18.64 36.09
CA ARG A 57 3.95 17.96 37.39
C ARG A 57 4.56 18.82 38.52
N GLY A 58 5.05 20.02 38.20
CA GLY A 58 5.79 20.85 39.13
C GLY A 58 7.23 20.39 39.33
N GLU A 59 7.74 19.51 38.51
CA GLU A 59 9.12 19.01 38.54
C GLU A 59 9.99 19.80 37.56
N VAL A 60 11.30 19.83 37.84
CA VAL A 60 12.27 20.53 37.01
C VAL A 60 13.05 19.53 36.19
N PRO A 61 13.11 19.65 34.86
CA PRO A 61 13.94 18.80 34.02
C PRO A 61 15.42 18.95 34.42
N ALA A 62 16.16 17.84 34.49
CA ALA A 62 17.62 17.89 34.77
C ALA A 62 18.37 18.71 33.71
N ASN A 63 17.94 18.61 32.45
CA ASN A 63 18.43 19.40 31.34
C ASN A 63 17.26 19.79 30.44
N PHE A 64 17.07 21.09 30.22
CA PHE A 64 16.08 21.60 29.28
C PHE A 64 16.50 21.32 27.83
N ARG A 65 15.61 20.72 27.06
CA ARG A 65 15.80 20.51 25.61
C ARG A 65 15.38 21.72 24.80
N SER A 66 14.33 22.42 25.25
CA SER A 66 13.82 23.63 24.60
C SER A 66 14.41 24.88 25.29
N PRO A 67 15.12 25.75 24.55
CA PRO A 67 15.61 27.03 25.08
C PRO A 67 14.47 27.93 25.57
N VAL A 68 13.33 27.88 24.88
CA VAL A 68 12.14 28.68 25.23
C VAL A 68 11.59 28.24 26.59
N ARG A 69 11.44 26.95 26.83
CA ARG A 69 10.95 26.42 28.10
C ARG A 69 11.92 26.71 29.25
N ARG A 70 13.21 26.67 28.99
CA ARG A 70 14.22 27.08 30.00
C ARG A 70 14.08 28.54 30.40
N GLN A 71 13.85 29.44 29.43
CA GLN A 71 13.68 30.86 29.71
C GLN A 71 12.35 31.12 30.45
N GLU A 72 11.27 30.49 30.05
CA GLU A 72 9.98 30.57 30.73
C GLU A 72 10.05 30.10 32.17
N TYR A 73 10.70 28.96 32.43
CA TYR A 73 10.91 28.47 33.78
C TYR A 73 11.77 29.41 34.62
N ALA A 74 12.80 30.01 34.05
CA ALA A 74 13.64 31.01 34.76
C ALA A 74 12.84 32.24 35.19
N TYR A 75 11.95 32.73 34.30
CA TYR A 75 11.04 33.83 34.60
C TYR A 75 10.06 33.48 35.73
N PHE A 76 9.40 32.32 35.60
CA PHE A 76 8.51 31.79 36.65
C PHE A 76 9.23 31.69 38.02
N THR A 77 10.42 31.12 38.05
CA THR A 77 11.22 30.97 39.28
C THR A 77 11.57 32.31 39.91
N LYS A 78 11.95 33.31 39.10
CA LYS A 78 12.20 34.66 39.58
C LYS A 78 10.94 35.25 40.25
N ARG A 79 9.79 35.16 39.58
CA ARG A 79 8.53 35.70 40.12
C ARG A 79 8.08 34.96 41.37
N LYS A 80 8.25 33.64 41.43
CA LYS A 80 7.99 32.81 42.61
C LYS A 80 8.85 33.27 43.79
N ASN A 81 10.15 33.45 43.58
CA ASN A 81 11.07 33.87 44.63
C ASN A 81 10.74 35.28 45.18
N GLU A 82 10.31 36.21 44.34
CA GLU A 82 9.83 37.54 44.77
C GLU A 82 8.61 37.42 45.70
N LEU A 83 7.63 36.58 45.35
CA LEU A 83 6.44 36.35 46.18
C LEU A 83 6.78 35.58 47.47
N GLU A 84 7.66 34.60 47.42
CA GLU A 84 8.15 33.87 48.62
C GLU A 84 8.86 34.81 49.61
N THR A 85 9.61 35.79 49.08
CA THR A 85 10.25 36.82 49.91
C THR A 85 9.21 37.73 50.56
N SER A 86 8.20 38.18 49.82
CA SER A 86 7.08 39.01 50.30
C SER A 86 6.26 38.23 51.37
N LEU A 87 5.96 36.97 51.09
CA LEU A 87 5.24 36.09 52.03
C LEU A 87 6.04 35.89 53.30
N THR A 88 7.36 35.69 53.23
CA THR A 88 8.23 35.53 54.38
C THR A 88 8.24 36.78 55.25
N LYS A 89 8.24 37.97 54.64
CA LYS A 89 8.14 39.26 55.34
C LYS A 89 6.78 39.40 56.04
N ALA A 90 5.70 39.19 55.31
CA ALA A 90 4.32 39.29 55.86
C ALA A 90 4.11 38.28 57.01
N LYS A 91 4.65 37.07 56.89
CA LYS A 91 4.58 36.05 57.92
C LYS A 91 5.29 36.50 59.23
N LYS A 92 6.50 37.07 59.11
CA LYS A 92 7.24 37.57 60.27
C LYS A 92 6.53 38.73 60.95
N GLU A 93 5.92 39.64 60.20
CA GLU A 93 5.12 40.74 60.72
C GLU A 93 3.89 40.20 61.45
N TYR A 94 3.12 39.30 60.81
CA TYR A 94 1.97 38.65 61.44
C TYR A 94 2.35 37.91 62.74
N GLU A 95 3.43 37.10 62.76
CA GLU A 95 3.88 36.38 63.96
C GLU A 95 4.25 37.32 65.12
N ARG A 96 4.88 38.48 64.83
CA ARG A 96 5.21 39.52 65.79
C ARG A 96 3.93 40.13 66.39
N GLU A 97 3.02 40.55 65.49
CA GLU A 97 1.80 41.20 65.93
C GLU A 97 0.86 40.27 66.68
N LYS A 98 0.87 38.99 66.35
CA LYS A 98 0.19 37.92 67.11
C LYS A 98 0.65 37.82 68.57
N ILE A 99 1.94 37.99 68.80
CA ILE A 99 2.51 38.02 70.21
C ILE A 99 2.03 39.28 70.94
N LEU A 100 1.96 40.43 70.26
CA LEU A 100 1.49 41.69 70.83
C LEU A 100 0.01 41.62 71.17
N PHE A 101 -0.78 41.07 70.26
CA PHE A 101 -2.22 40.83 70.47
C PHE A 101 -2.51 39.93 71.63
N ASN A 102 -1.79 38.81 71.77
CA ASN A 102 -1.91 37.91 72.92
C ASN A 102 -1.56 38.59 74.24
N LYS A 103 -0.71 39.60 74.19
CA LYS A 103 -0.37 40.46 75.36
C LYS A 103 -1.32 41.64 75.55
N LYS A 104 -2.38 41.72 74.72
CA LYS A 104 -3.37 42.81 74.68
C LYS A 104 -2.75 44.21 74.45
N LEU A 105 -1.69 44.27 73.68
CA LEU A 105 -0.96 45.54 73.36
C LEU A 105 -1.40 46.20 72.04
N ILE A 106 -2.16 45.46 71.21
CA ILE A 106 -2.75 45.99 69.92
C ILE A 106 -4.25 45.63 69.83
N SER A 107 -4.97 46.34 68.96
CA SER A 107 -6.39 46.09 68.70
C SER A 107 -6.60 44.83 67.83
N GLU A 108 -7.82 44.29 67.88
CA GLU A 108 -8.23 43.17 67.02
C GLU A 108 -8.18 43.57 65.53
N GLU A 109 -8.59 44.80 65.19
CA GLU A 109 -8.53 45.35 63.85
C GLU A 109 -7.09 45.40 63.28
N GLU A 110 -6.12 45.81 64.06
CA GLU A 110 -4.71 45.79 63.70
C GLU A 110 -4.18 44.37 63.49
N TYR A 111 -4.51 43.44 64.39
CA TYR A 111 -4.14 42.04 64.25
C TYR A 111 -4.74 41.44 63.00
N ASP A 112 -6.03 41.65 62.73
CA ASP A 112 -6.72 41.14 61.54
C ASP A 112 -6.13 41.71 60.24
N SER A 113 -5.70 42.96 60.22
CA SER A 113 -5.01 43.56 59.07
C SER A 113 -3.75 42.79 58.69
N TYR A 114 -2.87 42.45 59.65
CA TYR A 114 -1.66 41.68 59.39
C TYR A 114 -1.96 40.22 59.03
N TYR A 115 -2.98 39.63 59.63
CA TYR A 115 -3.46 38.28 59.26
C TYR A 115 -3.95 38.21 57.82
N PHE A 116 -4.79 39.16 57.40
CA PHE A 116 -5.29 39.22 56.04
C PHE A 116 -4.17 39.52 55.03
N GLN A 117 -3.20 40.36 55.37
CA GLN A 117 -2.05 40.61 54.53
C GLN A 117 -1.20 39.34 54.33
N TYR A 118 -0.91 38.59 55.38
CA TYR A 118 -0.21 37.32 55.31
C TYR A 118 -1.00 36.31 54.43
N GLN A 119 -2.28 36.20 54.65
CA GLN A 119 -3.16 35.27 53.92
C GLN A 119 -3.27 35.67 52.44
N SER A 120 -3.34 36.93 52.13
CA SER A 120 -3.33 37.46 50.75
C SER A 120 -2.05 37.06 49.99
N GLN A 121 -0.86 37.26 50.63
CA GLN A 121 0.42 36.85 50.02
C GLN A 121 0.55 35.35 49.84
N GLN A 122 0.00 34.57 50.76
CA GLN A 122 -0.05 33.11 50.64
C GLN A 122 -0.92 32.67 49.45
N ASN A 123 -2.09 33.27 49.32
CA ASN A 123 -3.02 33.00 48.22
C ASN A 123 -2.46 33.43 46.85
N GLU A 124 -1.75 34.55 46.78
CA GLU A 124 -1.11 35.05 45.58
C GLU A 124 0.00 34.09 45.09
N LEU A 125 0.84 33.60 45.99
CA LEU A 125 1.86 32.60 45.66
C LEU A 125 1.24 31.30 45.19
N ALA A 126 0.21 30.81 45.88
CA ALA A 126 -0.51 29.59 45.51
C ALA A 126 -1.16 29.72 44.12
N SER A 127 -1.80 30.86 43.86
CA SER A 127 -2.42 31.18 42.60
C SER A 127 -1.40 31.24 41.43
N LEU A 128 -0.23 31.86 41.64
CA LEU A 128 0.85 31.88 40.65
C LEU A 128 1.29 30.44 40.27
N ILE A 129 1.54 29.62 41.26
CA ILE A 129 1.98 28.24 41.04
C ILE A 129 0.91 27.44 40.28
N GLN A 130 -0.35 27.52 40.73
CA GLN A 130 -1.45 26.78 40.14
C GLN A 130 -1.72 27.22 38.71
N SER A 131 -1.74 28.53 38.44
CA SER A 131 -1.95 29.05 37.10
C SER A 131 -0.85 28.65 36.14
N GLN A 132 0.40 28.67 36.61
CA GLN A 132 1.55 28.26 35.78
C GLN A 132 1.51 26.76 35.44
N ILE A 133 1.21 25.90 36.42
CA ILE A 133 1.05 24.45 36.21
C ILE A 133 -0.09 24.18 35.20
N SER A 134 -1.21 24.88 35.37
CA SER A 134 -2.36 24.75 34.44
C SER A 134 -1.97 25.16 33.00
N THR A 135 -1.19 26.22 32.85
CA THR A 135 -0.66 26.65 31.55
C THR A 135 0.23 25.57 30.94
N TRP A 136 1.18 25.02 31.72
CA TRP A 136 2.06 23.94 31.24
C TRP A 136 1.29 22.66 30.88
N GLN A 137 0.22 22.33 31.61
CA GLN A 137 -0.67 21.21 31.26
C GLN A 137 -1.41 21.44 29.96
N ALA A 138 -1.94 22.65 29.73
CA ALA A 138 -2.58 23.04 28.48
C ALA A 138 -1.60 22.97 27.30
N ASP A 139 -0.41 23.51 27.48
CA ASP A 139 0.67 23.46 26.49
C ASP A 139 1.10 22.03 26.19
N LEU A 140 1.26 21.19 27.21
CA LEU A 140 1.60 19.76 27.06
C LEU A 140 0.59 19.06 26.13
N ASN A 141 -0.70 19.28 26.35
CA ASN A 141 -1.75 18.67 25.54
C ASN A 141 -1.73 19.23 24.11
N SER A 142 -1.53 20.53 23.93
CA SER A 142 -1.39 21.18 22.63
C SER A 142 -0.22 20.61 21.82
N TYR A 143 0.98 20.59 22.42
CA TYR A 143 2.16 20.05 21.74
C TYR A 143 2.06 18.55 21.46
N ARG A 144 1.39 17.79 22.34
CA ARG A 144 1.12 16.35 22.09
C ARG A 144 0.27 16.16 20.85
N ASN A 145 -0.78 16.96 20.69
CA ASN A 145 -1.64 16.90 19.51
C ASN A 145 -0.87 17.31 18.25
N GLN A 146 -0.08 18.38 18.31
CA GLN A 146 0.77 18.83 17.20
C GLN A 146 1.81 17.79 16.81
N CYS A 147 2.45 17.09 17.76
CA CYS A 147 3.38 15.98 17.49
C CYS A 147 2.66 14.83 16.76
N ASN A 148 1.48 14.45 17.22
CA ASN A 148 0.71 13.36 16.60
C ASN A 148 0.31 13.70 15.17
N GLU A 149 -0.18 14.91 14.94
CA GLU A 149 -0.55 15.42 13.61
C GLU A 149 0.67 15.47 12.68
N MET A 150 1.77 16.07 13.13
CA MET A 150 3.02 16.18 12.37
C MET A 150 3.61 14.80 12.05
N SER A 151 3.61 13.88 13.02
CA SER A 151 4.08 12.51 12.81
C SER A 151 3.24 11.76 11.76
N THR A 152 1.92 11.97 11.77
CA THR A 152 1.02 11.38 10.77
C THR A 152 1.29 11.95 9.38
N THR A 153 1.41 13.26 9.28
CA THR A 153 1.73 13.96 8.03
C THR A 153 3.09 13.52 7.48
N LEU A 154 4.11 13.41 8.35
CA LEU A 154 5.45 12.94 7.97
C LEU A 154 5.41 11.52 7.40
N LYS A 155 4.65 10.62 8.04
CA LYS A 155 4.47 9.24 7.53
C LYS A 155 3.78 9.21 6.17
N GLN A 156 2.82 10.11 5.95
CA GLN A 156 2.15 10.22 4.65
C GLN A 156 3.11 10.72 3.57
N GLU A 157 3.86 11.79 3.83
CA GLU A 157 4.85 12.33 2.88
C GLU A 157 5.97 11.29 2.56
N GLN A 158 6.36 10.47 3.55
CA GLN A 158 7.31 9.37 3.32
C GLN A 158 6.73 8.30 2.39
N LYS A 159 5.46 7.91 2.57
CA LYS A 159 4.78 6.98 1.65
C LYS A 159 4.62 7.56 0.26
N ASP A 160 4.27 8.85 0.17
CA ASP A 160 4.14 9.52 -1.12
C ASP A 160 5.50 9.59 -1.83
N LYS A 161 6.60 9.79 -1.09
CA LYS A 161 7.96 9.72 -1.63
C LYS A 161 8.30 8.34 -2.19
N ASP A 162 7.82 7.25 -1.57
CA ASP A 162 8.04 5.90 -2.08
C ASP A 162 7.40 5.69 -3.46
N MET A 163 6.32 6.42 -3.79
CA MET A 163 5.69 6.38 -5.11
C MET A 163 6.55 7.01 -6.21
N TYR A 164 7.58 7.80 -5.86
CA TYR A 164 8.55 8.33 -6.81
C TYR A 164 9.55 7.26 -7.30
N ILE A 165 9.48 6.04 -6.77
CA ILE A 165 10.27 4.89 -7.22
C ILE A 165 9.31 3.89 -7.85
N VAL A 166 9.34 3.80 -9.18
CA VAL A 166 8.56 2.81 -9.91
C VAL A 166 9.27 1.47 -9.89
N ARG A 167 8.58 0.45 -9.36
CA ARG A 167 9.10 -0.91 -9.24
C ARG A 167 8.31 -1.89 -10.09
N SER A 168 8.94 -2.99 -10.48
CA SER A 168 8.26 -4.07 -11.17
C SER A 168 7.27 -4.77 -10.25
N PRO A 169 5.98 -4.90 -10.64
CA PRO A 169 4.98 -5.62 -9.86
C PRO A 169 5.16 -7.15 -9.91
N VAL A 170 5.82 -7.66 -10.97
CA VAL A 170 6.02 -9.09 -11.23
C VAL A 170 7.42 -9.35 -11.78
N ALA A 171 7.89 -10.60 -11.66
CA ALA A 171 9.08 -11.04 -12.39
C ALA A 171 8.72 -11.29 -13.87
N GLY A 172 9.59 -10.86 -14.79
CA GLY A 172 9.34 -10.99 -16.23
C GLY A 172 10.29 -10.18 -17.08
N THR A 173 9.98 -10.11 -18.36
CA THR A 173 10.74 -9.35 -19.35
C THR A 173 10.06 -8.02 -19.64
N VAL A 174 10.82 -6.95 -19.69
CA VAL A 174 10.32 -5.61 -20.04
C VAL A 174 10.07 -5.55 -21.56
N ASP A 175 8.81 -5.38 -21.93
CA ASP A 175 8.36 -5.18 -23.31
C ASP A 175 7.86 -3.74 -23.51
N GLN A 176 7.88 -3.26 -24.73
CA GLN A 176 7.32 -1.97 -25.15
C GLN A 176 7.72 -0.82 -24.20
N PHE A 177 9.01 -0.69 -23.94
CA PHE A 177 9.52 0.43 -23.16
C PHE A 177 9.37 1.74 -23.95
N SER A 178 8.70 2.75 -23.35
CA SER A 178 8.34 4.00 -24.04
C SER A 178 9.50 4.95 -24.35
N GLY A 179 10.75 4.48 -24.35
CA GLY A 179 11.93 5.30 -24.68
C GLY A 179 12.20 6.42 -23.69
N ILE A 180 11.83 6.24 -22.43
CA ILE A 180 11.98 7.22 -21.36
C ILE A 180 13.47 7.33 -20.97
N TYR A 181 13.94 8.56 -20.82
CA TYR A 181 15.32 8.86 -20.42
C TYR A 181 15.36 9.88 -19.28
N LYS A 182 16.51 10.06 -18.68
CA LYS A 182 16.71 11.07 -17.63
C LYS A 182 16.34 12.46 -18.13
N GLY A 183 15.46 13.14 -17.39
CA GLY A 183 14.90 14.45 -17.75
C GLY A 183 13.59 14.39 -18.55
N SER A 184 13.12 13.19 -18.93
CA SER A 184 11.78 13.04 -19.52
C SER A 184 10.72 13.48 -18.52
N SER A 185 9.67 14.10 -19.05
CA SER A 185 8.48 14.53 -18.30
C SER A 185 7.37 13.50 -18.51
N ILE A 186 6.83 12.96 -17.43
CA ILE A 186 5.80 11.90 -17.46
C ILE A 186 4.55 12.40 -16.78
N GLN A 187 3.41 12.18 -17.43
CA GLN A 187 2.10 12.52 -16.89
C GLN A 187 1.51 11.34 -16.10
N ALA A 188 0.70 11.65 -15.09
CA ALA A 188 -0.03 10.63 -14.36
C ALA A 188 -0.94 9.82 -15.31
N GLY A 189 -0.88 8.47 -15.20
CA GLY A 189 -1.62 7.56 -16.07
C GLY A 189 -0.91 7.19 -17.38
N GLN A 190 0.24 7.76 -17.69
CA GLN A 190 1.02 7.39 -18.85
C GLN A 190 1.65 5.99 -18.67
N SER A 191 1.48 5.12 -19.69
CA SER A 191 2.15 3.81 -19.69
C SER A 191 3.66 3.98 -19.90
N LEU A 192 4.46 3.39 -19.02
CA LEU A 192 5.91 3.48 -19.02
C LEU A 192 6.56 2.30 -19.72
N ALA A 193 6.09 1.12 -19.38
CA ALA A 193 6.54 -0.15 -19.94
C ALA A 193 5.48 -1.22 -19.74
N VAL A 194 5.52 -2.26 -20.54
CA VAL A 194 4.76 -3.49 -20.34
C VAL A 194 5.72 -4.56 -19.84
N ILE A 195 5.39 -5.21 -18.74
CA ILE A 195 6.19 -6.34 -18.23
C ILE A 195 5.45 -7.62 -18.56
N SER A 196 6.08 -8.44 -19.39
CA SER A 196 5.62 -9.77 -19.71
C SER A 196 6.06 -10.76 -18.64
N PRO A 197 5.16 -11.26 -17.77
CA PRO A 197 5.56 -12.10 -16.64
C PRO A 197 6.16 -13.44 -17.11
N ASP A 198 7.16 -13.94 -16.40
CA ASP A 198 7.77 -15.27 -16.61
C ASP A 198 6.84 -16.38 -16.05
N SER A 199 5.58 -16.39 -16.49
CA SER A 199 4.62 -17.43 -16.15
C SER A 199 4.68 -18.60 -17.14
N THR A 200 4.21 -19.79 -16.73
CA THR A 200 4.02 -20.93 -17.63
C THR A 200 3.18 -20.50 -18.84
N LEU A 201 3.67 -20.89 -20.03
CA LEU A 201 2.95 -20.60 -21.26
C LEU A 201 1.59 -21.32 -21.25
N CYS A 202 0.53 -20.54 -21.45
CA CYS A 202 -0.81 -21.06 -21.66
C CYS A 202 -1.21 -20.81 -23.11
N THR A 203 -1.87 -21.79 -23.70
CA THR A 203 -2.47 -21.62 -25.03
C THR A 203 -3.92 -21.17 -24.88
N GLU A 204 -4.30 -20.09 -25.55
CA GLU A 204 -5.67 -19.65 -25.65
C GLU A 204 -6.22 -20.05 -27.02
N VAL A 205 -7.33 -20.78 -26.99
CA VAL A 205 -7.97 -21.31 -28.20
C VAL A 205 -9.42 -20.82 -28.24
N TYR A 206 -9.87 -20.40 -29.39
CA TYR A 206 -11.22 -19.93 -29.61
C TYR A 206 -12.07 -21.05 -30.25
N VAL A 207 -13.10 -21.46 -29.54
CA VAL A 207 -13.97 -22.60 -29.92
C VAL A 207 -15.36 -22.11 -30.26
N ALA A 208 -15.88 -22.51 -31.41
CA ALA A 208 -17.23 -22.16 -31.82
C ALA A 208 -18.29 -22.71 -30.86
N PRO A 209 -19.43 -22.01 -30.62
CA PRO A 209 -20.46 -22.42 -29.66
C PRO A 209 -20.99 -23.83 -29.87
N ARG A 210 -21.13 -24.25 -31.11
CA ARG A 210 -21.59 -25.62 -31.48
C ARG A 210 -20.69 -26.74 -30.98
N ASN A 211 -19.43 -26.46 -30.68
CA ASN A 211 -18.44 -27.44 -30.26
C ASN A 211 -18.15 -27.39 -28.74
N ILE A 212 -18.64 -26.38 -28.04
CA ILE A 212 -18.31 -26.20 -26.60
C ILE A 212 -18.90 -27.31 -25.71
N GLY A 213 -20.06 -27.86 -26.08
CA GLY A 213 -20.72 -28.93 -25.36
C GLY A 213 -19.90 -30.23 -25.29
N PHE A 214 -18.88 -30.39 -26.13
CA PHE A 214 -17.98 -31.52 -26.11
C PHE A 214 -16.71 -31.26 -25.27
N MET A 215 -16.55 -30.04 -24.76
CA MET A 215 -15.35 -29.63 -24.02
C MET A 215 -15.53 -29.84 -22.51
N SER A 216 -14.52 -30.34 -21.87
CA SER A 216 -14.48 -30.46 -20.40
C SER A 216 -13.11 -30.10 -19.86
N ILE A 217 -13.10 -29.57 -18.63
CA ILE A 217 -11.85 -29.28 -17.91
C ILE A 217 -11.09 -30.59 -17.70
N GLY A 218 -9.76 -30.56 -17.91
CA GLY A 218 -8.90 -31.74 -17.85
C GLY A 218 -8.82 -32.56 -19.13
N MET A 219 -9.62 -32.22 -20.18
CA MET A 219 -9.58 -32.90 -21.48
C MET A 219 -8.19 -32.80 -22.10
N PRO A 220 -7.62 -33.91 -22.62
CA PRO A 220 -6.34 -33.89 -23.32
C PRO A 220 -6.45 -33.13 -24.66
N VAL A 221 -5.42 -32.32 -24.92
CA VAL A 221 -5.29 -31.53 -26.15
C VAL A 221 -3.90 -31.72 -26.75
N HIS A 222 -3.82 -31.79 -28.05
CA HIS A 222 -2.58 -31.71 -28.81
C HIS A 222 -2.49 -30.36 -29.50
N VAL A 223 -1.51 -29.57 -29.11
CA VAL A 223 -1.29 -28.23 -29.65
C VAL A 223 -0.21 -28.30 -30.73
N GLN A 224 -0.56 -27.83 -31.91
CA GLN A 224 0.33 -27.65 -33.04
C GLN A 224 0.71 -26.19 -33.12
N VAL A 225 2.00 -25.86 -33.16
CA VAL A 225 2.51 -24.51 -33.27
C VAL A 225 2.84 -24.22 -34.75
N GLU A 226 2.24 -23.20 -35.34
CA GLU A 226 2.41 -22.90 -36.76
C GLU A 226 3.86 -22.57 -37.17
N SER A 227 4.61 -21.93 -36.25
CA SER A 227 6.03 -21.62 -36.46
C SER A 227 6.92 -22.85 -36.55
N PHE A 228 6.43 -24.04 -36.21
CA PHE A 228 7.15 -25.31 -36.25
C PHE A 228 6.42 -26.34 -37.10
N ASN A 229 7.06 -26.80 -38.16
CA ASN A 229 6.48 -27.82 -39.03
C ASN A 229 6.15 -29.11 -38.23
N TYR A 230 4.87 -29.46 -38.16
CA TYR A 230 4.38 -30.54 -37.31
C TYR A 230 4.94 -31.91 -37.69
N ASN A 231 5.25 -32.14 -38.99
CA ASN A 231 5.83 -33.40 -39.47
C ASN A 231 7.24 -33.66 -38.90
N GLU A 232 7.95 -32.58 -38.58
CA GLU A 232 9.33 -32.62 -38.06
C GLU A 232 9.42 -32.49 -36.53
N TRP A 233 8.54 -31.64 -35.99
CA TRP A 233 8.59 -31.23 -34.56
C TRP A 233 7.50 -31.89 -33.71
N GLY A 234 6.47 -32.46 -34.35
CA GLY A 234 5.35 -33.05 -33.63
C GLY A 234 4.39 -32.02 -33.02
N THR A 235 3.61 -32.46 -32.07
CA THR A 235 2.64 -31.66 -31.34
C THR A 235 3.01 -31.61 -29.83
N LEU A 236 2.52 -30.59 -29.15
CA LEU A 236 2.64 -30.44 -27.71
C LEU A 236 1.45 -31.08 -27.02
N PRO A 237 1.66 -32.02 -26.10
CA PRO A 237 0.60 -32.49 -25.24
C PRO A 237 0.24 -31.42 -24.19
N GLY A 238 -1.03 -31.35 -23.89
CA GLY A 238 -1.58 -30.43 -22.90
C GLY A 238 -2.94 -30.89 -22.40
N LYS A 239 -3.53 -30.09 -21.51
CA LYS A 239 -4.87 -30.32 -20.96
C LYS A 239 -5.65 -29.01 -20.93
N VAL A 240 -6.96 -29.10 -21.08
CA VAL A 240 -7.86 -27.98 -20.87
C VAL A 240 -7.82 -27.60 -19.39
N LYS A 241 -7.42 -26.36 -19.12
CA LYS A 241 -7.33 -25.82 -17.76
C LYS A 241 -8.59 -25.06 -17.36
N ASP A 242 -9.14 -24.28 -18.31
CA ASP A 242 -10.25 -23.38 -18.05
C ASP A 242 -11.06 -23.15 -19.33
N ILE A 243 -12.37 -22.99 -19.19
CA ILE A 243 -13.31 -22.71 -20.28
C ILE A 243 -14.08 -21.47 -19.84
N SER A 244 -14.11 -20.42 -20.67
CA SER A 244 -14.87 -19.21 -20.35
C SER A 244 -16.35 -19.53 -20.15
N SER A 245 -16.94 -18.95 -19.10
CA SER A 245 -18.37 -19.10 -18.82
C SER A 245 -19.25 -18.34 -19.83
N ASP A 246 -18.65 -17.37 -20.52
CA ASP A 246 -19.35 -16.48 -21.45
C ASP A 246 -18.69 -16.50 -22.81
N PHE A 247 -19.48 -16.25 -23.87
CA PHE A 247 -18.95 -16.15 -25.23
C PHE A 247 -18.42 -14.75 -25.51
N LEU A 248 -17.40 -14.68 -26.33
CA LEU A 248 -16.87 -13.45 -26.90
C LEU A 248 -17.33 -13.31 -28.32
N THR A 249 -17.57 -12.09 -28.80
CA THR A 249 -17.94 -11.80 -30.18
C THR A 249 -16.82 -11.00 -30.84
N ASP A 250 -16.39 -11.40 -32.01
CA ASP A 250 -15.41 -10.64 -32.79
C ASP A 250 -16.07 -9.43 -33.50
N ALA A 251 -15.24 -8.59 -34.15
CA ALA A 251 -15.73 -7.42 -34.90
C ALA A 251 -16.62 -7.77 -36.09
N GLN A 252 -16.64 -9.04 -36.52
CA GLN A 252 -17.45 -9.57 -37.61
C GLN A 252 -18.77 -10.24 -37.13
N GLY A 253 -19.03 -10.24 -35.79
CA GLY A 253 -20.25 -10.80 -35.23
C GLY A 253 -20.19 -12.32 -34.95
N ASN A 254 -19.02 -12.98 -35.11
CA ASN A 254 -18.88 -14.39 -34.80
C ASN A 254 -18.70 -14.58 -33.30
N SER A 255 -19.46 -15.50 -32.71
CA SER A 255 -19.34 -15.83 -31.28
C SER A 255 -18.42 -17.03 -31.09
N PHE A 256 -17.60 -16.99 -30.03
CA PHE A 256 -16.70 -18.08 -29.65
C PHE A 256 -16.46 -18.10 -28.13
N TYR A 257 -16.16 -19.28 -27.64
CA TYR A 257 -15.74 -19.48 -26.25
C TYR A 257 -14.21 -19.53 -26.17
N LYS A 258 -13.66 -18.89 -25.18
CA LYS A 258 -12.22 -18.89 -24.92
C LYS A 258 -11.87 -20.09 -24.04
N VAL A 259 -11.05 -20.98 -24.56
CA VAL A 259 -10.55 -22.17 -23.85
C VAL A 259 -9.06 -21.99 -23.57
N LYS A 260 -8.68 -22.07 -22.30
CA LYS A 260 -7.27 -22.02 -21.88
C LYS A 260 -6.74 -23.44 -21.70
N CYS A 261 -5.66 -23.74 -22.38
CA CYS A 261 -4.97 -25.02 -22.27
C CYS A 261 -3.61 -24.84 -21.64
N GLU A 262 -3.29 -25.70 -20.67
CA GLU A 262 -1.98 -25.79 -20.03
C GLU A 262 -1.17 -26.84 -20.77
N MET A 263 0.06 -26.49 -21.17
CA MET A 263 0.97 -27.39 -21.87
C MET A 263 1.92 -28.07 -20.90
N GLU A 264 2.25 -29.34 -21.14
CA GLU A 264 3.16 -30.08 -20.27
C GLU A 264 4.61 -29.60 -20.36
N ARG A 265 4.99 -28.91 -21.42
CA ARG A 265 6.34 -28.39 -21.66
C ARG A 265 6.29 -27.12 -22.54
N ASP A 266 7.32 -26.31 -22.43
CA ASP A 266 7.49 -25.05 -23.15
C ASP A 266 8.39 -25.16 -24.39
N TYR A 267 8.69 -26.40 -24.84
CA TYR A 267 9.54 -26.66 -25.99
C TYR A 267 9.05 -27.84 -26.82
N LEU A 268 9.40 -27.82 -28.11
CA LEU A 268 9.27 -28.93 -29.03
C LEU A 268 10.64 -29.55 -29.30
N LYS A 269 10.69 -30.88 -29.46
CA LYS A 269 11.92 -31.60 -29.76
C LYS A 269 11.80 -32.31 -31.11
N ARG A 270 12.67 -31.98 -32.04
CA ARG A 270 12.78 -32.62 -33.34
C ARG A 270 13.39 -34.01 -33.23
N LYS A 271 13.13 -34.93 -34.13
CA LYS A 271 13.69 -36.30 -34.16
C LYS A 271 15.23 -36.36 -34.10
N ASN A 272 15.89 -35.31 -34.61
CA ASN A 272 17.36 -35.20 -34.55
C ASN A 272 17.90 -34.60 -33.23
N GLY A 273 17.07 -34.44 -32.21
CA GLY A 273 17.48 -33.94 -30.90
C GLY A 273 17.44 -32.42 -30.73
N ARG A 274 17.24 -31.64 -31.81
CA ARG A 274 17.17 -30.16 -31.73
C ARG A 274 15.95 -29.70 -30.95
N ILE A 275 16.12 -28.72 -30.04
CA ILE A 275 15.07 -28.17 -29.20
C ILE A 275 14.64 -26.81 -29.77
N GLY A 276 13.35 -26.64 -30.00
CA GLY A 276 12.69 -25.36 -30.34
C GLY A 276 11.89 -24.86 -29.14
N ARG A 277 12.32 -23.76 -28.54
CA ARG A 277 11.57 -23.12 -27.43
C ARG A 277 10.41 -22.34 -27.96
N LEU A 278 9.29 -22.42 -27.26
CA LEU A 278 8.10 -21.64 -27.56
C LEU A 278 8.28 -20.21 -27.05
N LYS A 279 7.65 -19.28 -27.75
CA LYS A 279 7.59 -17.87 -27.36
C LYS A 279 6.14 -17.42 -27.30
N LYS A 280 5.88 -16.44 -26.44
CA LYS A 280 4.56 -15.78 -26.38
C LYS A 280 4.24 -15.15 -27.74
N GLY A 281 2.96 -15.14 -28.10
CA GLY A 281 2.50 -14.60 -29.38
C GLY A 281 2.61 -15.55 -30.59
N MET A 282 3.07 -16.79 -30.40
CA MET A 282 3.05 -17.79 -31.46
C MET A 282 1.62 -18.26 -31.71
N THR A 283 1.23 -18.33 -32.99
CA THR A 283 -0.06 -18.88 -33.44
C THR A 283 -0.06 -20.40 -33.30
N VAL A 284 -1.18 -20.92 -32.81
CA VAL A 284 -1.34 -22.35 -32.53
C VAL A 284 -2.68 -22.87 -33.00
N SER A 285 -2.69 -24.14 -33.40
CA SER A 285 -3.91 -24.91 -33.66
C SER A 285 -4.05 -26.02 -32.64
N ALA A 286 -5.21 -26.16 -31.99
CA ALA A 286 -5.44 -27.15 -30.97
C ALA A 286 -6.37 -28.26 -31.43
N HIS A 287 -5.98 -29.50 -31.22
CA HIS A 287 -6.76 -30.69 -31.49
C HIS A 287 -7.20 -31.32 -30.18
N PHE A 288 -8.50 -31.24 -29.90
CA PHE A 288 -9.09 -31.78 -28.68
C PHE A 288 -9.49 -33.23 -28.88
N MET A 289 -9.16 -34.10 -27.93
CA MET A 289 -9.53 -35.51 -27.97
C MET A 289 -10.87 -35.73 -27.28
N VAL A 290 -11.97 -35.58 -28.03
CA VAL A 290 -13.34 -35.63 -27.50
C VAL A 290 -13.76 -37.05 -27.13
N THR A 291 -13.37 -38.07 -27.88
CA THR A 291 -13.77 -39.44 -27.63
C THR A 291 -12.71 -40.43 -28.10
N ARG A 292 -12.42 -41.42 -27.31
CA ARG A 292 -11.67 -42.62 -27.72
C ARG A 292 -12.69 -43.70 -28.04
N ARG A 293 -12.81 -44.11 -29.29
CA ARG A 293 -13.65 -45.24 -29.67
C ARG A 293 -12.77 -46.41 -30.05
N SER A 294 -13.12 -47.59 -29.59
CA SER A 294 -12.49 -48.83 -30.03
C SER A 294 -12.99 -49.20 -31.45
N LEU A 295 -12.17 -49.88 -32.24
CA LEU A 295 -12.61 -50.41 -33.51
C LEU A 295 -13.80 -51.39 -33.33
N PHE A 296 -13.89 -52.04 -32.20
CA PHE A 296 -15.02 -52.90 -31.82
C PHE A 296 -16.29 -52.07 -31.61
N ASP A 297 -16.23 -50.89 -30.97
CA ASP A 297 -17.39 -50.03 -30.76
C ASP A 297 -17.95 -49.46 -32.07
N LEU A 298 -17.06 -49.20 -33.03
CA LEU A 298 -17.43 -48.78 -34.38
C LEU A 298 -18.13 -49.88 -35.21
N LEU A 299 -17.66 -51.13 -35.03
CA LEU A 299 -18.27 -52.28 -35.68
C LEU A 299 -19.61 -52.65 -35.04
N TYR A 300 -19.71 -52.62 -33.71
CA TYR A 300 -20.97 -52.91 -33.02
C TYR A 300 -22.03 -51.83 -33.28
N GLN A 301 -21.69 -50.56 -33.33
CA GLN A 301 -22.63 -49.51 -33.65
C GLN A 301 -23.21 -49.67 -35.07
N LYS A 302 -22.38 -50.00 -36.07
CA LYS A 302 -22.86 -50.28 -37.41
C LYS A 302 -23.74 -51.54 -37.47
N MET A 303 -23.50 -52.54 -36.63
CA MET A 303 -24.35 -53.72 -36.54
C MET A 303 -25.68 -53.44 -35.85
N ASP A 304 -25.70 -52.61 -34.82
CA ASP A 304 -26.89 -52.21 -34.07
C ASP A 304 -27.81 -51.33 -34.97
N ASP A 305 -27.23 -50.42 -35.72
CA ASP A 305 -27.93 -49.59 -36.72
C ASP A 305 -28.55 -50.46 -37.85
N TRP A 306 -27.85 -51.55 -38.22
CA TRP A 306 -28.36 -52.48 -39.24
C TRP A 306 -29.39 -53.46 -38.67
N ALA A 307 -29.26 -53.85 -37.39
CA ALA A 307 -30.17 -54.79 -36.75
C ALA A 307 -31.46 -54.15 -36.21
N ASN A 308 -31.53 -52.84 -36.07
CA ASN A 308 -32.67 -52.12 -35.47
C ASN A 308 -33.18 -50.94 -36.37
N PRO A 309 -33.69 -51.20 -37.55
CA PRO A 309 -34.10 -50.15 -38.49
C PRO A 309 -35.29 -49.29 -38.01
N ARG A 310 -35.96 -49.66 -36.93
CA ARG A 310 -37.15 -48.93 -36.42
C ARG A 310 -36.86 -47.64 -35.67
N GLN A 311 -35.61 -47.38 -35.25
CA GLN A 311 -35.27 -46.12 -34.63
C GLN A 311 -35.06 -44.97 -35.62
N TYR A 312 -34.73 -45.25 -36.87
CA TYR A 312 -34.55 -44.24 -37.93
C TYR A 312 -35.84 -43.65 -38.46
N GLU A 313 -36.97 -44.37 -38.35
CA GLU A 313 -38.27 -43.82 -38.82
C GLU A 313 -38.90 -42.85 -37.83
N SER A 314 -38.64 -42.98 -36.51
CA SER A 314 -39.19 -42.10 -35.47
C SER A 314 -38.51 -40.72 -35.43
N GLU A 315 -37.19 -40.63 -35.66
CA GLU A 315 -36.48 -39.36 -35.73
C GLU A 315 -36.78 -38.55 -37.00
N ASN A 316 -36.97 -39.23 -38.13
CA ASN A 316 -37.34 -38.56 -39.39
C ASN A 316 -38.79 -38.07 -39.45
N MET A 317 -39.71 -38.69 -38.64
CA MET A 317 -41.09 -38.18 -38.50
C MET A 317 -41.19 -36.95 -37.61
N MET A 318 -40.32 -36.83 -36.59
CA MET A 318 -40.27 -35.61 -35.74
C MET A 318 -39.60 -34.44 -36.47
N ALA A 319 -38.66 -34.68 -37.37
CA ALA A 319 -37.99 -33.63 -38.15
C ALA A 319 -38.84 -33.08 -39.31
N ARG A 320 -39.96 -33.73 -39.69
CA ARG A 320 -40.87 -33.28 -40.76
C ARG A 320 -42.10 -32.48 -40.29
N ASN A 321 -42.31 -32.39 -38.96
CA ASN A 321 -43.47 -31.70 -38.35
C ASN A 321 -43.07 -30.45 -37.54
N ASN A 322 -41.88 -29.90 -37.71
CA ASN A 322 -41.53 -28.56 -37.22
C ASN A 322 -41.16 -27.63 -38.37
#